data_5203a803d75253e9e585ec1a175b1a94
#
_entry.id   5203a803d75253e9e585ec1a175b1a94
#
_cell.length_a   1.000
_cell.length_b   1.000
_cell.length_c   1.000
_cell.angle_alpha   90.00
_cell.angle_beta   90.00
_cell.angle_gamma   90.00
#
_symmetry.space_group_name_H-M   'P 1'
#
loop_
_entity.id
_entity.type
_entity.pdbx_description
1 polymer ?
#
loop_
_entity_poly.entity_id
_entity_poly.type
_entity_poly.pdbx_seq_one_letter_code
_entity_poly.pdbx_strand_id
1 'polypeptide(L)'
;MPVDSRSNDRWFQHIAIITSDMDKAYALLRQNKVEHASTGPQRLPDWNKNAGGIKAFYFRDPDKHWLEILQFPDGKGDQKWHKKDKLFLGIDHTAIVVADTEASLKFYRDALGLHIAGTSENYGTEQEHLNNVFGARLRITSLRAGSGGPGIEFLEYLAPRDGRPAPADARASDLFHWQTSLIVNTADTFAKRLLAENSRFISPGVVSLNDKSLGFSKGLLARDPDGHVMALIER
;
A
#
# COMPACT_ATOMS: atom_id res chain seq x y z
N MET A 1 -9.21 -15.01 3.76
CA MET A 1 -8.09 -14.79 2.81
C MET A 1 -8.26 -15.80 1.67
N PRO A 2 -8.27 -15.38 0.40
CA PRO A 2 -8.34 -16.31 -0.74
C PRO A 2 -7.18 -17.29 -0.72
N VAL A 3 -7.45 -18.55 -1.08
CA VAL A 3 -6.44 -19.62 -1.11
C VAL A 3 -5.35 -19.28 -2.12
N ASP A 4 -4.11 -19.64 -1.80
CA ASP A 4 -2.93 -19.41 -2.67
C ASP A 4 -2.78 -17.96 -3.12
N SER A 5 -3.10 -17.00 -2.23
CA SER A 5 -2.91 -15.58 -2.49
C SER A 5 -1.45 -15.25 -2.76
N ARG A 6 -1.18 -14.56 -3.86
CA ARG A 6 0.15 -14.13 -4.32
C ARG A 6 0.29 -12.62 -4.21
N SER A 7 1.51 -12.13 -4.14
CA SER A 7 1.79 -10.70 -4.04
C SER A 7 1.49 -9.92 -5.32
N ASN A 8 1.19 -10.58 -6.44
CA ASN A 8 0.72 -9.94 -7.67
C ASN A 8 -0.80 -10.01 -7.88
N ASP A 9 -1.57 -10.61 -6.96
CA ASP A 9 -3.03 -10.56 -7.01
C ASP A 9 -3.52 -9.15 -6.69
N ARG A 10 -4.60 -8.69 -7.36
CA ARG A 10 -5.08 -7.29 -7.24
C ARG A 10 -5.71 -6.94 -5.89
N TRP A 11 -5.97 -7.91 -5.03
CA TRP A 11 -6.34 -7.65 -3.64
C TRP A 11 -5.14 -7.58 -2.70
N PHE A 12 -3.90 -7.73 -3.23
CA PHE A 12 -2.70 -7.61 -2.43
C PHE A 12 -2.56 -6.18 -1.89
N GLN A 13 -2.36 -6.09 -0.60
CA GLN A 13 -2.02 -4.86 0.10
C GLN A 13 -0.99 -5.17 1.17
N HIS A 14 -0.10 -4.22 1.45
CA HIS A 14 0.77 -4.31 2.61
C HIS A 14 0.92 -2.95 3.32
N ILE A 15 1.37 -3.00 4.56
CA ILE A 15 1.83 -1.85 5.33
C ILE A 15 3.34 -1.93 5.41
N ALA A 16 4.05 -0.87 4.98
CA ALA A 16 5.50 -0.77 5.06
C ALA A 16 5.93 -0.11 6.36
N ILE A 17 6.61 -0.90 7.20
CA ILE A 17 7.15 -0.50 8.50
C ILE A 17 8.64 -0.22 8.33
N ILE A 18 9.07 1.01 8.62
CA ILE A 18 10.47 1.38 8.49
C ILE A 18 11.28 0.86 9.67
N THR A 19 12.40 0.23 9.35
CA THR A 19 13.38 -0.19 10.34
C THR A 19 14.70 0.56 10.20
N SER A 20 15.37 0.82 11.33
CA SER A 20 16.71 1.41 11.36
C SER A 20 17.82 0.39 11.08
N ASP A 21 17.52 -0.91 11.19
CA ASP A 21 18.47 -2.01 11.04
C ASP A 21 17.72 -3.26 10.54
N MET A 22 17.86 -3.54 9.25
CA MET A 22 17.18 -4.67 8.60
C MET A 22 17.58 -6.01 9.22
N ASP A 23 18.86 -6.20 9.54
CA ASP A 23 19.36 -7.49 10.01
C ASP A 23 18.81 -7.81 11.41
N LYS A 24 18.76 -6.80 12.30
CA LYS A 24 18.16 -6.95 13.63
C LYS A 24 16.63 -7.13 13.55
N ALA A 25 15.95 -6.38 12.70
CA ALA A 25 14.50 -6.50 12.52
C ALA A 25 14.15 -7.90 11.99
N TYR A 26 14.85 -8.36 10.98
CA TYR A 26 14.65 -9.70 10.43
C TYR A 26 14.95 -10.81 11.46
N ALA A 27 16.03 -10.69 12.23
CA ALA A 27 16.33 -11.64 13.30
C ALA A 27 15.18 -11.71 14.33
N LEU A 28 14.63 -10.56 14.73
CA LEU A 28 13.49 -10.49 15.65
C LEU A 28 12.23 -11.15 15.06
N LEU A 29 11.92 -10.90 13.77
CA LEU A 29 10.80 -11.53 13.08
C LEU A 29 10.97 -13.05 13.02
N ARG A 30 12.18 -13.55 12.74
CA ARG A 30 12.48 -14.99 12.77
C ARG A 30 12.30 -15.62 14.15
N GLN A 31 12.75 -14.95 15.21
CA GLN A 31 12.53 -15.39 16.59
C GLN A 31 11.05 -15.55 16.91
N ASN A 32 10.22 -14.66 16.37
CA ASN A 32 8.76 -14.70 16.51
C ASN A 32 8.08 -15.61 15.49
N LYS A 33 8.83 -16.36 14.68
CA LYS A 33 8.34 -17.36 13.72
C LYS A 33 7.30 -16.81 12.75
N VAL A 34 7.46 -15.55 12.29
CA VAL A 34 6.58 -14.97 11.28
C VAL A 34 6.64 -15.79 9.99
N GLU A 35 5.53 -15.86 9.28
CA GLU A 35 5.48 -16.50 7.97
C GLU A 35 6.15 -15.61 6.92
N HIS A 36 7.13 -16.14 6.22
CA HIS A 36 7.81 -15.43 5.14
C HIS A 36 6.88 -15.33 3.91
N ALA A 37 6.77 -14.14 3.33
CA ALA A 37 6.21 -13.93 2.00
C ALA A 37 7.34 -13.75 0.96
N SER A 38 8.40 -13.02 1.30
CA SER A 38 9.66 -13.02 0.55
C SER A 38 10.49 -14.26 0.84
N THR A 39 11.41 -14.63 -0.03
CA THR A 39 12.40 -15.70 0.22
C THR A 39 13.40 -15.32 1.33
N GLY A 40 13.59 -14.03 1.58
CA GLY A 40 14.44 -13.43 2.60
C GLY A 40 14.54 -11.92 2.35
N PRO A 41 15.23 -11.15 3.22
CA PRO A 41 15.49 -9.74 2.96
C PRO A 41 16.24 -9.53 1.65
N GLN A 42 15.77 -8.58 0.84
CA GLN A 42 16.39 -8.21 -0.43
C GLN A 42 16.95 -6.79 -0.33
N ARG A 43 18.09 -6.55 -0.98
CA ARG A 43 18.63 -5.22 -1.21
C ARG A 43 18.48 -4.90 -2.68
N LEU A 44 17.66 -3.91 -3.00
CA LEU A 44 17.42 -3.51 -4.38
C LEU A 44 18.72 -3.03 -5.06
N PRO A 45 18.93 -3.38 -6.33
CA PRO A 45 20.21 -3.20 -7.02
C PRO A 45 20.52 -1.72 -7.30
N ASP A 46 21.80 -1.35 -7.26
CA ASP A 46 22.24 0.04 -7.39
C ASP A 46 21.99 0.67 -8.77
N TRP A 47 21.79 -0.15 -9.81
CA TRP A 47 21.37 0.35 -11.12
C TRP A 47 19.99 1.05 -11.10
N ASN A 48 19.12 0.68 -10.13
CA ASN A 48 17.84 1.36 -9.95
C ASN A 48 18.07 2.68 -9.21
N LYS A 49 18.12 3.77 -9.97
CA LYS A 49 18.42 5.10 -9.42
C LYS A 49 17.50 5.52 -8.28
N ASN A 50 16.22 5.16 -8.37
CA ASN A 50 15.22 5.59 -7.40
C ASN A 50 15.10 4.64 -6.20
N ALA A 51 15.14 3.33 -6.41
CA ALA A 51 14.96 2.34 -5.35
C ALA A 51 16.26 1.64 -4.91
N GLY A 52 17.38 1.79 -5.64
CA GLY A 52 18.63 1.10 -5.32
C GLY A 52 19.14 1.34 -3.92
N GLY A 53 19.61 0.27 -3.28
CA GLY A 53 20.09 0.26 -1.90
C GLY A 53 18.99 0.11 -0.84
N ILE A 54 17.71 0.29 -1.16
CA ILE A 54 16.61 0.00 -0.24
C ILE A 54 16.66 -1.49 0.09
N LYS A 55 16.57 -1.81 1.37
CA LYS A 55 16.38 -3.19 1.85
C LYS A 55 14.93 -3.39 2.21
N ALA A 56 14.34 -4.51 1.80
CA ALA A 56 12.94 -4.84 2.02
C ALA A 56 12.74 -6.34 2.30
N PHE A 57 11.70 -6.65 3.05
CA PHE A 57 11.30 -8.03 3.35
C PHE A 57 9.81 -8.08 3.63
N TYR A 58 9.07 -8.93 2.89
CA TYR A 58 7.66 -9.19 3.10
C TYR A 58 7.44 -10.41 4.00
N PHE A 59 6.50 -10.29 4.92
CA PHE A 59 6.08 -11.35 5.81
C PHE A 59 4.57 -11.27 6.04
N ARG A 60 4.01 -12.28 6.71
CA ARG A 60 2.58 -12.31 7.03
C ARG A 60 2.38 -12.30 8.53
N ASP A 61 1.33 -11.60 8.96
CA ASP A 61 0.81 -11.70 10.32
C ASP A 61 0.03 -13.02 10.53
N PRO A 62 -0.45 -13.31 11.76
CA PRO A 62 -1.22 -14.54 12.02
C PRO A 62 -2.50 -14.68 11.17
N ASP A 63 -3.12 -13.57 10.78
CA ASP A 63 -4.32 -13.54 9.94
C ASP A 63 -4.00 -13.53 8.43
N LYS A 64 -2.72 -13.68 8.08
CA LYS A 64 -2.18 -13.74 6.71
C LYS A 64 -2.18 -12.41 5.96
N HIS A 65 -2.32 -11.27 6.64
CA HIS A 65 -2.08 -9.98 6.01
C HIS A 65 -0.59 -9.81 5.70
N TRP A 66 -0.28 -9.17 4.57
CA TRP A 66 1.09 -8.85 4.21
C TRP A 66 1.57 -7.59 4.93
N LEU A 67 2.77 -7.71 5.46
CA LEU A 67 3.51 -6.61 6.05
C LEU A 67 4.88 -6.53 5.41
N GLU A 68 5.45 -5.35 5.38
CA GLU A 68 6.81 -5.10 4.92
C GLU A 68 7.63 -4.49 6.06
N ILE A 69 8.87 -4.96 6.23
CA ILE A 69 9.91 -4.14 6.85
C ILE A 69 10.80 -3.57 5.75
N LEU A 70 11.09 -2.27 5.85
CA LEU A 70 11.86 -1.53 4.86
C LEU A 70 12.93 -0.67 5.54
N GLN A 71 14.14 -0.67 4.99
CA GLN A 71 15.24 0.19 5.42
C GLN A 71 15.72 1.03 4.24
N PHE A 72 15.68 2.36 4.40
CA PHE A 72 16.27 3.27 3.44
C PHE A 72 17.79 3.35 3.59
N PRO A 73 18.56 3.39 2.48
CA PRO A 73 19.97 3.75 2.52
C PRO A 73 20.12 5.25 2.76
N ASP A 74 21.32 5.68 3.13
CA ASP A 74 21.63 7.10 3.29
C ASP A 74 21.28 7.89 2.01
N GLY A 75 20.66 9.05 2.21
CA GLY A 75 20.24 9.94 1.11
C GLY A 75 18.94 9.57 0.41
N LYS A 76 18.22 8.51 0.83
CA LYS A 76 16.88 8.16 0.33
C LYS A 76 15.85 8.12 1.45
N GLY A 77 14.58 8.36 1.12
CA GLY A 77 13.48 8.45 2.09
C GLY A 77 13.46 9.76 2.87
N ASP A 78 12.48 9.89 3.75
CA ASP A 78 12.36 11.05 4.64
C ASP A 78 13.46 10.99 5.71
N GLN A 79 14.01 12.14 6.09
CA GLN A 79 15.07 12.25 7.11
C GLN A 79 14.65 11.64 8.47
N LYS A 80 13.37 11.65 8.80
CA LYS A 80 12.85 11.00 10.01
C LYS A 80 13.13 9.50 10.06
N TRP A 81 13.34 8.85 8.91
CA TRP A 81 13.60 7.42 8.76
C TRP A 81 15.07 7.01 8.96
N HIS A 82 15.97 7.97 9.23
CA HIS A 82 17.39 7.72 9.51
C HIS A 82 17.77 7.76 10.99
N LYS A 83 16.76 7.87 11.87
CA LYS A 83 16.96 7.78 13.32
C LYS A 83 17.37 6.37 13.71
N LYS A 84 18.24 6.28 14.77
CA LYS A 84 18.76 5.00 15.29
C LYS A 84 18.37 4.76 16.75
N ASP A 85 17.45 5.54 17.28
CA ASP A 85 16.97 5.45 18.66
C ASP A 85 16.01 4.28 18.90
N LYS A 86 15.37 3.79 17.83
CA LYS A 86 14.44 2.66 17.86
C LYS A 86 14.70 1.74 16.68
N LEU A 87 14.34 0.46 16.84
CA LEU A 87 14.42 -0.52 15.75
C LEU A 87 13.36 -0.27 14.69
N PHE A 88 12.09 -0.08 15.10
CA PHE A 88 10.98 0.25 14.21
C PHE A 88 10.61 1.73 14.38
N LEU A 89 10.63 2.49 13.28
CA LEU A 89 10.50 3.94 13.28
C LEU A 89 9.08 4.42 12.99
N GLY A 90 8.26 3.60 12.34
CA GLY A 90 6.88 3.92 11.99
C GLY A 90 6.47 3.38 10.63
N ILE A 91 5.30 3.79 10.15
CA ILE A 91 4.73 3.38 8.88
C ILE A 91 5.01 4.47 7.85
N ASP A 92 5.64 4.10 6.72
CA ASP A 92 5.90 5.02 5.61
C ASP A 92 4.74 5.06 4.60
N HIS A 93 4.23 3.90 4.22
CA HIS A 93 3.16 3.80 3.24
C HIS A 93 2.33 2.54 3.41
N THR A 94 1.19 2.51 2.72
CA THR A 94 0.50 1.29 2.35
C THR A 94 0.69 1.07 0.86
N ALA A 95 0.89 -0.17 0.42
CA ALA A 95 0.97 -0.48 -0.99
C ALA A 95 -0.22 -1.32 -1.43
N ILE A 96 -0.63 -1.14 -2.69
CA ILE A 96 -1.71 -1.86 -3.33
C ILE A 96 -1.28 -2.31 -4.73
N VAL A 97 -1.70 -3.50 -5.14
CA VAL A 97 -1.51 -3.94 -6.53
C VAL A 97 -2.60 -3.33 -7.41
N VAL A 98 -2.18 -2.71 -8.50
CA VAL A 98 -3.08 -2.10 -9.49
C VAL A 98 -2.89 -2.75 -10.85
N ALA A 99 -3.98 -2.86 -11.62
CA ALA A 99 -3.94 -3.39 -12.98
C ALA A 99 -3.30 -2.41 -13.97
N ASP A 100 -3.53 -1.10 -13.75
CA ASP A 100 -3.10 -0.01 -14.61
C ASP A 100 -2.90 1.25 -13.77
N THR A 101 -1.66 1.72 -13.72
CA THR A 101 -1.29 2.92 -12.95
C THR A 101 -2.04 4.16 -13.42
N GLU A 102 -2.24 4.36 -14.74
CA GLU A 102 -2.90 5.58 -15.25
C GLU A 102 -4.40 5.58 -14.90
N ALA A 103 -5.05 4.42 -14.94
CA ALA A 103 -6.43 4.28 -14.48
C ALA A 103 -6.56 4.60 -12.99
N SER A 104 -5.64 4.08 -12.17
CA SER A 104 -5.61 4.34 -10.72
C SER A 104 -5.29 5.81 -10.41
N LEU A 105 -4.43 6.47 -11.20
CA LEU A 105 -4.12 7.89 -11.03
C LEU A 105 -5.33 8.80 -11.22
N LYS A 106 -6.29 8.45 -12.09
CA LYS A 106 -7.55 9.21 -12.21
C LYS A 106 -8.32 9.22 -10.89
N PHE A 107 -8.34 8.10 -10.19
CA PHE A 107 -8.99 8.00 -8.88
C PHE A 107 -8.17 8.72 -7.79
N TYR A 108 -6.91 8.35 -7.61
CA TYR A 108 -6.13 8.81 -6.45
C TYR A 108 -5.57 10.23 -6.62
N ARG A 109 -5.07 10.57 -7.81
CA ARG A 109 -4.50 11.89 -8.10
C ARG A 109 -5.59 12.88 -8.48
N ASP A 110 -6.41 12.55 -9.50
CA ASP A 110 -7.30 13.55 -10.11
C ASP A 110 -8.57 13.76 -9.26
N ALA A 111 -9.19 12.69 -8.74
CA ALA A 111 -10.37 12.82 -7.90
C ALA A 111 -10.03 13.07 -6.42
N LEU A 112 -9.07 12.33 -5.83
CA LEU A 112 -8.74 12.46 -4.40
C LEU A 112 -7.67 13.51 -4.10
N GLY A 113 -6.93 14.01 -5.08
CA GLY A 113 -5.96 15.10 -4.93
C GLY A 113 -4.63 14.68 -4.32
N LEU A 114 -4.25 13.40 -4.38
CA LEU A 114 -2.91 12.96 -4.02
C LEU A 114 -1.93 13.38 -5.13
N HIS A 115 -0.67 13.56 -4.78
CA HIS A 115 0.38 13.87 -5.75
C HIS A 115 1.40 12.73 -5.83
N ILE A 116 2.01 12.56 -7.02
CA ILE A 116 3.08 11.59 -7.23
C ILE A 116 4.32 12.11 -6.51
N ALA A 117 4.85 11.31 -5.58
CA ALA A 117 6.05 11.61 -4.83
C ALA A 117 7.30 10.92 -5.40
N GLY A 118 7.11 9.84 -6.15
CA GLY A 118 8.21 9.11 -6.79
C GLY A 118 7.71 7.97 -7.66
N THR A 119 8.57 7.54 -8.58
CA THR A 119 8.32 6.39 -9.45
C THR A 119 9.59 5.56 -9.57
N SER A 120 9.44 4.26 -9.76
CA SER A 120 10.54 3.38 -10.13
C SER A 120 10.05 2.21 -10.97
N GLU A 121 10.96 1.60 -11.71
CA GLU A 121 10.72 0.32 -12.35
C GLU A 121 11.69 -0.70 -11.73
N ASN A 122 11.13 -1.70 -11.09
CA ASN A 122 11.87 -2.70 -10.34
C ASN A 122 11.76 -4.06 -11.02
N TYR A 123 12.87 -4.74 -11.22
CA TYR A 123 12.94 -6.08 -11.81
C TYR A 123 14.25 -6.77 -11.43
N GLY A 124 14.39 -8.02 -11.86
CA GLY A 124 15.55 -8.86 -11.59
C GLY A 124 15.38 -9.72 -10.35
N THR A 125 16.41 -10.48 -10.04
CA THR A 125 16.39 -11.52 -9.01
C THR A 125 15.97 -11.01 -7.63
N GLU A 126 16.42 -9.82 -7.24
CA GLU A 126 16.07 -9.23 -5.95
C GLU A 126 14.58 -8.92 -5.87
N GLN A 127 14.00 -8.40 -6.96
CA GLN A 127 12.57 -8.11 -7.00
C GLN A 127 11.72 -9.39 -7.04
N GLU A 128 12.16 -10.40 -7.79
CA GLU A 128 11.51 -11.72 -7.82
C GLU A 128 11.48 -12.35 -6.44
N HIS A 129 12.60 -12.32 -5.72
CA HIS A 129 12.71 -12.87 -4.37
C HIS A 129 11.94 -12.04 -3.33
N LEU A 130 11.88 -10.71 -3.49
CA LEU A 130 11.10 -9.84 -2.61
C LEU A 130 9.61 -10.15 -2.71
N ASN A 131 9.08 -10.21 -3.94
CA ASN A 131 7.67 -10.48 -4.18
C ASN A 131 7.32 -11.97 -4.14
N ASN A 132 8.33 -12.85 -4.19
CA ASN A 132 8.15 -14.30 -4.38
C ASN A 132 7.30 -14.60 -5.64
N VAL A 133 7.58 -13.88 -6.71
CA VAL A 133 6.93 -14.00 -8.02
C VAL A 133 8.02 -14.06 -9.09
N PHE A 134 8.12 -15.19 -9.76
CA PHE A 134 9.11 -15.39 -10.82
C PHE A 134 8.88 -14.46 -12.01
N GLY A 135 9.94 -13.83 -12.50
CA GLY A 135 9.88 -12.87 -13.61
C GLY A 135 9.24 -11.53 -13.24
N ALA A 136 9.13 -11.22 -11.93
CA ALA A 136 8.50 -9.99 -11.47
C ALA A 136 9.20 -8.74 -12.03
N ARG A 137 8.44 -7.93 -12.77
CA ARG A 137 8.80 -6.59 -13.22
C ARG A 137 7.66 -5.64 -12.88
N LEU A 138 7.94 -4.65 -12.05
CA LEU A 138 6.95 -3.75 -11.49
C LEU A 138 7.22 -2.31 -11.90
N ARG A 139 6.17 -1.60 -12.29
CA ARG A 139 6.10 -0.15 -12.22
C ARG A 139 5.58 0.23 -10.84
N ILE A 140 6.38 0.96 -10.08
CA ILE A 140 6.02 1.44 -8.74
C ILE A 140 5.76 2.95 -8.82
N THR A 141 4.66 3.39 -8.21
CA THR A 141 4.29 4.81 -8.16
C THR A 141 3.85 5.16 -6.74
N SER A 142 4.65 5.95 -6.06
CA SER A 142 4.34 6.42 -4.70
C SER A 142 3.55 7.71 -4.73
N LEU A 143 2.48 7.78 -3.95
CA LEU A 143 1.60 8.91 -3.80
C LEU A 143 1.60 9.43 -2.37
N ARG A 144 1.43 10.75 -2.22
CA ARG A 144 1.33 11.42 -0.91
C ARG A 144 0.16 12.40 -0.89
N ALA A 145 -0.46 12.55 0.28
CA ALA A 145 -1.39 13.66 0.54
C ALA A 145 -0.62 14.95 0.85
N GLY A 146 -1.19 16.10 0.51
CA GLY A 146 -0.53 17.40 0.75
C GLY A 146 -0.37 17.75 2.23
N SER A 147 -1.13 17.14 3.11
CA SER A 147 -1.09 17.36 4.58
C SER A 147 -0.16 16.42 5.34
N GLY A 148 0.60 15.57 4.65
CA GLY A 148 1.46 14.55 5.27
C GLY A 148 0.74 13.24 5.57
N GLY A 149 1.31 12.42 6.46
CA GLY A 149 0.84 11.06 6.76
C GLY A 149 1.55 9.99 5.92
N PRO A 150 1.18 8.71 6.09
CA PRO A 150 1.67 7.62 5.26
C PRO A 150 1.27 7.80 3.79
N GLY A 151 2.12 7.30 2.88
CA GLY A 151 1.82 7.28 1.46
C GLY A 151 0.92 6.13 1.04
N ILE A 152 0.51 6.16 -0.23
CA ILE A 152 -0.07 5.03 -0.94
C ILE A 152 0.88 4.70 -2.09
N GLU A 153 1.27 3.44 -2.22
CA GLU A 153 2.15 3.00 -3.28
C GLU A 153 1.43 2.02 -4.21
N PHE A 154 1.49 2.27 -5.51
CA PHE A 154 0.98 1.37 -6.53
C PHE A 154 2.06 0.40 -6.96
N LEU A 155 1.69 -0.86 -7.04
CA LEU A 155 2.48 -1.96 -7.59
C LEU A 155 1.79 -2.46 -8.86
N GLU A 156 2.16 -1.94 -10.02
CA GLU A 156 1.69 -2.45 -11.30
C GLU A 156 2.67 -3.52 -11.81
N TYR A 157 2.24 -4.77 -11.86
CA TYR A 157 3.03 -5.85 -12.44
C TYR A 157 3.01 -5.77 -13.97
N LEU A 158 4.12 -5.33 -14.56
CA LEU A 158 4.33 -5.33 -16.01
C LEU A 158 4.58 -6.76 -16.51
N ALA A 159 5.15 -7.61 -15.64
CA ALA A 159 5.30 -9.05 -15.81
C ALA A 159 5.39 -9.73 -14.42
N PRO A 160 4.84 -10.96 -14.26
CA PRO A 160 3.77 -11.52 -15.06
C PRO A 160 2.47 -10.73 -14.84
N ARG A 161 1.60 -10.67 -15.86
CA ARG A 161 0.29 -9.99 -15.78
C ARG A 161 -0.84 -10.96 -15.43
N ASP A 162 -0.55 -11.99 -14.67
CA ASP A 162 -1.47 -13.07 -14.31
C ASP A 162 -2.10 -12.88 -12.90
N GLY A 163 -1.92 -11.71 -12.28
CA GLY A 163 -2.55 -11.38 -11.01
C GLY A 163 -4.07 -11.40 -11.11
N ARG A 164 -4.71 -12.14 -10.20
CA ARG A 164 -6.15 -12.33 -10.19
C ARG A 164 -6.88 -11.04 -9.75
N PRO A 165 -8.07 -10.73 -10.30
CA PRO A 165 -8.88 -9.62 -9.84
C PRO A 165 -9.40 -9.86 -8.42
N ALA A 166 -9.73 -8.79 -7.69
CA ALA A 166 -10.38 -8.92 -6.38
C ALA A 166 -11.66 -9.75 -6.48
N PRO A 167 -11.94 -10.65 -5.52
CA PRO A 167 -13.16 -11.46 -5.52
C PRO A 167 -14.41 -10.57 -5.61
N ALA A 168 -15.34 -10.91 -6.51
CA ALA A 168 -16.54 -10.11 -6.75
C ALA A 168 -17.51 -10.12 -5.55
N ASP A 169 -17.42 -11.15 -4.71
CA ASP A 169 -18.21 -11.34 -3.49
C ASP A 169 -17.50 -10.87 -2.21
N ALA A 170 -16.36 -10.15 -2.35
CA ALA A 170 -15.59 -9.62 -1.23
C ALA A 170 -16.44 -8.75 -0.30
N ARG A 171 -16.36 -9.02 1.00
CA ARG A 171 -17.12 -8.36 2.07
C ARG A 171 -16.19 -7.65 3.04
N ALA A 172 -16.70 -6.64 3.73
CA ALA A 172 -15.95 -5.94 4.78
C ALA A 172 -15.61 -6.82 6.01
N SER A 173 -16.26 -7.98 6.14
CA SER A 173 -15.99 -8.97 7.19
C SER A 173 -14.91 -10.00 6.79
N ASP A 174 -14.43 -9.98 5.58
CA ASP A 174 -13.39 -10.90 5.13
C ASP A 174 -12.03 -10.53 5.70
N LEU A 175 -11.21 -11.51 6.08
CA LEU A 175 -9.87 -11.28 6.63
C LEU A 175 -8.93 -10.52 5.69
N PHE A 176 -9.17 -10.54 4.38
CA PHE A 176 -8.36 -9.78 3.42
C PHE A 176 -8.90 -8.37 3.14
N HIS A 177 -9.98 -7.97 3.80
CA HIS A 177 -10.52 -6.61 3.67
C HIS A 177 -9.61 -5.61 4.37
N TRP A 178 -9.15 -4.63 3.60
CA TRP A 178 -8.44 -3.47 4.09
C TRP A 178 -9.14 -2.21 3.62
N GLN A 179 -9.02 -1.16 4.39
CA GLN A 179 -9.40 0.18 3.94
C GLN A 179 -8.34 1.19 4.34
N THR A 180 -8.03 2.10 3.43
CA THR A 180 -7.20 3.27 3.72
C THR A 180 -8.12 4.46 3.96
N SER A 181 -7.89 5.17 5.08
CA SER A 181 -8.69 6.35 5.43
C SER A 181 -7.95 7.63 5.06
N LEU A 182 -8.61 8.51 4.32
CA LEU A 182 -8.17 9.87 4.05
C LEU A 182 -9.05 10.86 4.81
N ILE A 183 -8.41 11.75 5.58
CA ILE A 183 -9.10 12.87 6.21
C ILE A 183 -9.28 13.95 5.16
N VAL A 184 -10.52 14.35 4.94
CA VAL A 184 -10.90 15.35 3.93
C VAL A 184 -11.62 16.53 4.58
N ASN A 185 -11.50 17.71 3.97
CA ASN A 185 -12.18 18.91 4.48
C ASN A 185 -13.69 18.86 4.25
N THR A 186 -14.15 18.24 3.16
CA THR A 186 -15.58 18.19 2.79
C THR A 186 -15.83 16.91 2.00
N ALA A 187 -16.46 15.91 2.63
CA ALA A 187 -16.74 14.63 2.01
C ALA A 187 -17.63 14.75 0.76
N ASP A 188 -18.61 15.69 0.78
CA ASP A 188 -19.50 15.94 -0.34
C ASP A 188 -18.78 16.42 -1.62
N THR A 189 -17.71 17.20 -1.48
CA THR A 189 -16.89 17.64 -2.62
C THR A 189 -16.18 16.48 -3.28
N PHE A 190 -15.59 15.59 -2.48
CA PHE A 190 -14.91 14.39 -3.00
C PHE A 190 -15.89 13.40 -3.60
N ALA A 191 -17.09 13.25 -3.00
CA ALA A 191 -18.14 12.43 -3.58
C ALA A 191 -18.50 12.87 -5.00
N LYS A 192 -18.67 14.19 -5.23
CA LYS A 192 -18.96 14.74 -6.57
C LYS A 192 -17.82 14.45 -7.57
N ARG A 193 -16.57 14.62 -7.17
CA ARG A 193 -15.39 14.31 -8.02
C ARG A 193 -15.34 12.84 -8.39
N LEU A 194 -15.51 11.95 -7.41
CA LEU A 194 -15.52 10.52 -7.65
C LEU A 194 -16.66 10.08 -8.58
N LEU A 195 -17.86 10.67 -8.45
CA LEU A 195 -18.96 10.39 -9.36
C LEU A 195 -18.66 10.87 -10.79
N ALA A 196 -17.98 11.99 -10.96
CA ALA A 196 -17.56 12.48 -12.28
C ALA A 196 -16.58 11.50 -12.97
N GLU A 197 -15.78 10.77 -12.19
CA GLU A 197 -14.88 9.71 -12.68
C GLU A 197 -15.53 8.31 -12.71
N ASN A 198 -16.86 8.23 -12.59
CA ASN A 198 -17.64 6.97 -12.56
C ASN A 198 -17.18 5.99 -11.46
N SER A 199 -16.64 6.48 -10.36
CA SER A 199 -16.21 5.66 -9.24
C SER A 199 -17.40 5.01 -8.53
N ARG A 200 -17.18 3.79 -8.02
CA ARG A 200 -18.22 3.04 -7.30
C ARG A 200 -18.17 3.33 -5.81
N PHE A 201 -19.31 3.67 -5.24
CA PHE A 201 -19.46 3.78 -3.78
C PHE A 201 -19.87 2.44 -3.17
N ILE A 202 -19.37 2.20 -1.95
CA ILE A 202 -19.80 1.10 -1.09
C ILE A 202 -20.93 1.60 -0.19
N SER A 203 -20.75 2.81 0.39
CA SER A 203 -21.82 3.48 1.11
C SER A 203 -22.85 4.08 0.13
N PRO A 204 -24.11 4.32 0.58
CA PRO A 204 -25.16 4.89 -0.29
C PRO A 204 -24.86 6.33 -0.76
N GLY A 205 -23.77 6.91 -0.27
CA GLY A 205 -23.31 8.27 -0.52
C GLY A 205 -22.51 8.73 0.69
N VAL A 206 -22.42 10.05 0.89
CA VAL A 206 -21.87 10.62 2.13
C VAL A 206 -22.87 10.36 3.25
N VAL A 207 -22.38 9.72 4.32
CA VAL A 207 -23.18 9.38 5.51
C VAL A 207 -22.77 10.28 6.65
N SER A 208 -23.74 10.95 7.27
CA SER A 208 -23.55 11.70 8.52
C SER A 208 -23.64 10.75 9.71
N LEU A 209 -22.73 10.91 10.67
CA LEU A 209 -22.61 10.06 11.84
C LEU A 209 -22.87 10.89 13.09
N ASN A 210 -23.76 10.39 13.94
CA ASN A 210 -24.09 11.05 15.21
C ASN A 210 -23.17 10.63 16.36
N ASP A 211 -22.40 9.57 16.18
CA ASP A 211 -21.49 9.03 17.20
C ASP A 211 -20.15 9.79 17.15
N LYS A 212 -19.99 10.72 18.10
CA LYS A 212 -18.76 11.50 18.26
C LYS A 212 -17.55 10.67 18.71
N SER A 213 -17.75 9.45 19.22
CA SER A 213 -16.66 8.57 19.66
C SER A 213 -15.79 8.10 18.48
N LEU A 214 -16.32 8.12 17.26
CA LEU A 214 -15.61 7.75 16.05
C LEU A 214 -14.56 8.79 15.61
N GLY A 215 -14.60 10.02 16.17
CA GLY A 215 -13.64 11.08 15.86
C GLY A 215 -13.84 11.72 14.48
N PHE A 216 -14.96 11.46 13.79
CA PHE A 216 -15.35 12.10 12.55
C PHE A 216 -16.88 12.19 12.43
N SER A 217 -17.37 13.18 11.67
CA SER A 217 -18.80 13.52 11.58
C SER A 217 -19.46 12.99 10.31
N LYS A 218 -18.70 12.83 9.25
CA LYS A 218 -19.18 12.29 7.95
C LYS A 218 -18.20 11.30 7.38
N GLY A 219 -18.68 10.38 6.57
CA GLY A 219 -17.87 9.39 5.87
C GLY A 219 -18.46 8.94 4.54
N LEU A 220 -17.58 8.54 3.65
CA LEU A 220 -17.89 7.95 2.35
C LEU A 220 -16.93 6.77 2.13
N LEU A 221 -17.47 5.61 1.76
CA LEU A 221 -16.67 4.47 1.32
C LEU A 221 -16.77 4.33 -0.20
N ALA A 222 -15.62 4.31 -0.85
CA ALA A 222 -15.52 4.12 -2.30
C ALA A 222 -14.53 2.99 -2.64
N ARG A 223 -14.71 2.37 -3.80
CA ARG A 223 -13.74 1.43 -4.37
C ARG A 223 -12.97 2.11 -5.49
N ASP A 224 -11.66 1.85 -5.50
CA ASP A 224 -10.82 2.19 -6.64
C ASP A 224 -11.10 1.24 -7.84
N PRO A 225 -10.46 1.44 -9.01
CA PRO A 225 -10.67 0.59 -10.18
C PRO A 225 -10.38 -0.91 -9.96
N ASP A 226 -9.49 -1.26 -9.03
CA ASP A 226 -9.10 -2.64 -8.74
C ASP A 226 -9.86 -3.25 -7.55
N GLY A 227 -10.69 -2.45 -6.86
CA GLY A 227 -11.55 -2.91 -5.76
C GLY A 227 -11.03 -2.59 -4.37
N HIS A 228 -9.90 -1.89 -4.22
CA HIS A 228 -9.39 -1.43 -2.93
C HIS A 228 -10.33 -0.40 -2.32
N VAL A 229 -10.50 -0.47 -1.01
CA VAL A 229 -11.47 0.38 -0.30
C VAL A 229 -10.79 1.62 0.25
N MET A 230 -11.36 2.77 -0.09
CA MET A 230 -10.99 4.07 0.47
C MET A 230 -12.11 4.62 1.33
N ALA A 231 -11.79 4.99 2.56
CA ALA A 231 -12.69 5.72 3.46
C ALA A 231 -12.31 7.21 3.42
N LEU A 232 -13.22 8.04 2.97
CA LEU A 232 -13.08 9.51 3.05
C LEU A 232 -13.82 9.98 4.29
N ILE A 233 -13.11 10.55 5.26
CA ILE A 233 -13.68 10.93 6.56
C ILE A 233 -13.53 12.44 6.77
N GLU A 234 -14.62 13.09 7.17
CA GLU A 234 -14.69 14.52 7.51
C GLU A 234 -14.80 14.63 9.04
N ARG A 235 -13.85 15.33 9.63
CA ARG A 235 -13.81 15.60 11.09
C ARG A 235 -14.68 16.77 11.50
#